data_934348f3c2deb90f844aed054357bde1
#
_entry.id   934348f3c2deb90f844aed054357bde1
#
_cell.length_a   1.000
_cell.length_b   1.000
_cell.length_c   1.000
_cell.angle_alpha   90.00
_cell.angle_beta   90.00
_cell.angle_gamma   90.00
#
_symmetry.space_group_name_H-M   'P 1'
#
loop_
_entity.id
_entity.type
_entity.pdbx_description
1 polymer ?
#
loop_
_entity_poly.entity_id
_entity_poly.type
_entity_poly.pdbx_seq_one_letter_code
_entity_poly.pdbx_strand_id
1 'polypeptide(L)'
;MSLVSKAGATFILLACFWPESSLSGPINIQFRHVISGRPLLLDSLRYPKSGNEIFSVKRLSYLLSDVSFQKEDGTWIGPVADVAWIDAGKRRVIFSVNDLPKGKYRSMRFVLGLDSKRNNFDFGSVHPDHPLNPSLNKLHWSWQGGYVFLALEGHYRLSGKRRGYSLHFARSANRKFINVPLKINHGPATGIILDFDLTSLLSTPRPIIFSKDGESTHSRKGDPL
;
A
#
# COMPACT_ATOMS: atom_id res chain seq x y z
N MET A 1 -86.02 -9.01 12.62
CA MET A 1 -85.06 -8.23 11.76
C MET A 1 -83.76 -8.12 12.51
N SER A 2 -82.79 -8.94 12.12
CA SER A 2 -81.48 -9.04 12.77
C SER A 2 -80.42 -8.57 11.72
N LEU A 3 -79.76 -7.51 12.02
CA LEU A 3 -78.62 -7.00 11.24
C LEU A 3 -77.31 -7.65 11.69
N VAL A 4 -76.76 -8.54 10.89
CA VAL A 4 -75.42 -9.09 11.08
C VAL A 4 -74.39 -8.19 10.45
N SER A 5 -73.58 -7.56 11.29
CA SER A 5 -72.42 -6.79 10.90
C SER A 5 -71.27 -7.73 10.54
N LYS A 6 -70.79 -7.71 9.31
CA LYS A 6 -69.55 -8.39 8.88
C LYS A 6 -68.35 -7.48 9.17
N ALA A 7 -67.57 -7.87 10.16
CA ALA A 7 -66.24 -7.28 10.40
C ALA A 7 -65.24 -7.85 9.39
N GLY A 8 -64.77 -7.02 8.50
CA GLY A 8 -63.69 -7.30 7.56
C GLY A 8 -62.34 -7.12 8.26
N ALA A 9 -61.57 -8.22 8.44
CA ALA A 9 -60.21 -8.14 8.91
C ALA A 9 -59.26 -7.70 7.78
N THR A 10 -58.75 -6.49 7.90
CA THR A 10 -57.71 -5.98 7.00
C THR A 10 -56.35 -6.55 7.46
N PHE A 11 -55.81 -7.48 6.67
CA PHE A 11 -54.43 -7.96 6.87
C PHE A 11 -53.47 -6.92 6.30
N ILE A 12 -52.72 -6.23 7.17
CA ILE A 12 -51.58 -5.39 6.77
C ILE A 12 -50.38 -6.32 6.66
N LEU A 13 -49.95 -6.62 5.41
CA LEU A 13 -48.68 -7.26 5.14
C LEU A 13 -47.55 -6.24 5.39
N LEU A 14 -46.89 -6.32 6.53
CA LEU A 14 -45.61 -5.65 6.74
C LEU A 14 -44.54 -6.39 5.93
N ALA A 15 -44.18 -5.85 4.78
CA ALA A 15 -42.97 -6.28 4.06
C ALA A 15 -41.75 -5.82 4.87
N CYS A 16 -41.14 -6.70 5.65
CA CYS A 16 -39.84 -6.49 6.24
C CYS A 16 -38.81 -6.46 5.11
N PHE A 17 -38.41 -5.26 4.66
CA PHE A 17 -37.20 -5.08 3.87
C PHE A 17 -36.01 -5.39 4.78
N TRP A 18 -35.52 -6.59 4.72
CA TRP A 18 -34.18 -6.91 5.20
C TRP A 18 -33.22 -6.34 4.16
N PRO A 19 -32.28 -5.44 4.57
CA PRO A 19 -31.23 -5.08 3.64
C PRO A 19 -30.47 -6.36 3.32
N GLU A 20 -30.48 -6.76 2.06
CA GLU A 20 -29.54 -7.78 1.58
C GLU A 20 -28.14 -7.28 1.93
N SER A 21 -27.55 -7.86 2.95
CA SER A 21 -26.14 -7.71 3.25
C SER A 21 -25.40 -8.35 2.07
N SER A 22 -25.11 -7.53 1.07
CA SER A 22 -24.36 -7.94 -0.11
C SER A 22 -22.91 -8.08 0.32
N LEU A 23 -22.57 -9.21 0.97
CA LEU A 23 -21.18 -9.59 1.20
C LEU A 23 -20.49 -9.64 -0.14
N SER A 24 -19.60 -8.68 -0.38
CA SER A 24 -18.68 -8.74 -1.49
C SER A 24 -17.50 -9.61 -1.10
N GLY A 25 -16.96 -10.34 -2.07
CA GLY A 25 -15.69 -11.04 -1.84
C GLY A 25 -14.54 -10.03 -1.57
N PRO A 26 -13.38 -10.51 -1.12
CA PRO A 26 -12.23 -9.65 -0.90
C PRO A 26 -11.74 -9.03 -2.21
N ILE A 27 -11.25 -7.79 -2.15
CA ILE A 27 -10.43 -7.22 -3.21
C ILE A 27 -8.97 -7.56 -2.95
N ASN A 28 -8.34 -8.23 -3.90
CA ASN A 28 -6.91 -8.49 -3.86
C ASN A 28 -6.16 -7.39 -4.61
N ILE A 29 -5.29 -6.67 -3.91
CA ILE A 29 -4.45 -5.63 -4.48
C ILE A 29 -3.03 -6.18 -4.60
N GLN A 30 -2.56 -6.33 -5.84
CA GLN A 30 -1.24 -6.84 -6.16
C GLN A 30 -0.32 -5.72 -6.65
N PHE A 31 0.88 -5.63 -6.09
CA PHE A 31 1.94 -4.78 -6.59
C PHE A 31 2.88 -5.55 -7.51
N ARG A 32 3.08 -5.03 -8.72
CA ARG A 32 4.16 -5.44 -9.60
C ARG A 32 5.28 -4.41 -9.51
N HIS A 33 6.45 -4.84 -9.11
CA HIS A 33 7.63 -3.96 -9.10
C HIS A 33 8.24 -3.96 -10.49
N VAL A 34 8.38 -2.76 -11.07
CA VAL A 34 8.91 -2.58 -12.42
C VAL A 34 10.05 -1.57 -12.43
N ILE A 35 10.90 -1.68 -13.42
CA ILE A 35 11.96 -0.73 -13.73
C ILE A 35 12.09 -0.60 -15.24
N SER A 36 11.99 0.61 -15.75
CA SER A 36 11.95 0.89 -17.19
C SER A 36 10.91 0.02 -17.92
N GLY A 37 9.72 -0.11 -17.34
CA GLY A 37 8.60 -0.88 -17.89
C GLY A 37 8.77 -2.41 -17.87
N ARG A 38 9.84 -2.94 -17.25
CA ARG A 38 10.11 -4.38 -17.15
C ARG A 38 10.04 -4.85 -15.72
N PRO A 39 9.68 -6.13 -15.46
CA PRO A 39 9.70 -6.67 -14.11
C PRO A 39 11.06 -6.51 -13.43
N LEU A 40 11.04 -6.08 -12.16
CA LEU A 40 12.23 -5.98 -11.33
C LEU A 40 12.81 -7.38 -11.07
N LEU A 41 14.08 -7.56 -11.37
CA LEU A 41 14.86 -8.74 -11.00
C LEU A 41 15.78 -8.36 -9.83
N LEU A 42 15.57 -8.95 -8.68
CA LEU A 42 16.40 -8.71 -7.50
C LEU A 42 17.80 -9.27 -7.69
N ASP A 43 18.77 -8.72 -6.96
CA ASP A 43 20.20 -9.08 -6.95
C ASP A 43 20.90 -9.06 -8.32
N SER A 44 20.29 -8.40 -9.30
CA SER A 44 20.84 -8.31 -10.66
C SER A 44 21.44 -6.92 -10.92
N LEU A 45 22.78 -6.84 -10.97
CA LEU A 45 23.54 -5.62 -11.24
C LEU A 45 23.51 -5.27 -12.73
N ARG A 46 22.38 -4.75 -13.22
CA ARG A 46 22.11 -4.53 -14.66
C ARG A 46 21.40 -3.23 -15.00
N TYR A 47 20.88 -2.51 -14.01
CA TYR A 47 20.04 -1.35 -14.28
C TYR A 47 20.89 -0.11 -14.48
N PRO A 48 20.88 0.51 -15.69
CA PRO A 48 21.62 1.74 -15.93
C PRO A 48 20.93 2.91 -15.22
N LYS A 49 21.74 3.85 -14.75
CA LYS A 49 21.32 5.06 -14.09
C LYS A 49 22.17 6.26 -14.51
N SER A 50 21.65 7.46 -14.25
CA SER A 50 22.38 8.72 -14.46
C SER A 50 23.73 8.70 -13.72
N GLY A 51 24.75 9.34 -14.30
CA GLY A 51 26.11 9.36 -13.73
C GLY A 51 26.94 8.12 -14.06
N ASN A 52 26.60 7.37 -15.12
CA ASN A 52 27.29 6.14 -15.54
C ASN A 52 27.28 5.03 -14.46
N GLU A 53 26.30 5.05 -13.60
CA GLU A 53 26.10 4.02 -12.61
C GLU A 53 25.31 2.84 -13.18
N ILE A 54 25.63 1.62 -12.75
CA ILE A 54 24.81 0.43 -12.97
C ILE A 54 24.47 -0.10 -11.59
N PHE A 55 23.18 -0.39 -11.33
CA PHE A 55 22.76 -0.82 -10.02
C PHE A 55 21.96 -2.13 -10.01
N SER A 56 21.84 -2.70 -8.83
CA SER A 56 20.94 -3.80 -8.48
C SER A 56 20.07 -3.41 -7.31
N VAL A 57 18.90 -4.01 -7.20
CA VAL A 57 18.04 -3.94 -6.03
C VAL A 57 18.14 -5.28 -5.29
N LYS A 58 18.57 -5.26 -4.03
CA LYS A 58 18.61 -6.44 -3.15
C LYS A 58 17.36 -6.51 -2.27
N ARG A 59 16.91 -5.34 -1.81
CA ARG A 59 15.72 -5.21 -0.96
C ARG A 59 14.82 -4.09 -1.46
N LEU A 60 13.54 -4.40 -1.56
CA LEU A 60 12.46 -3.42 -1.71
C LEU A 60 11.33 -3.86 -0.79
N SER A 61 11.12 -3.11 0.27
CA SER A 61 10.14 -3.42 1.31
C SER A 61 9.51 -2.12 1.80
N TYR A 62 8.18 -2.07 1.95
CA TYR A 62 7.50 -0.84 2.33
C TYR A 62 6.16 -1.08 3.03
N LEU A 63 5.72 -0.05 3.75
CA LEU A 63 4.48 -0.01 4.51
C LEU A 63 3.48 0.93 3.83
N LEU A 64 2.25 0.45 3.70
CA LEU A 64 1.12 1.22 3.21
C LEU A 64 0.08 1.33 4.31
N SER A 65 -0.62 2.48 4.37
CA SER A 65 -1.72 2.70 5.31
C SER A 65 -2.89 3.43 4.65
N ASP A 66 -4.01 3.50 5.35
CA ASP A 66 -5.18 4.33 5.02
C ASP A 66 -5.77 4.06 3.61
N VAL A 67 -5.82 2.79 3.22
CA VAL A 67 -6.39 2.38 1.92
C VAL A 67 -7.88 2.75 1.87
N SER A 68 -8.27 3.53 0.89
CA SER A 68 -9.66 4.00 0.71
C SER A 68 -10.03 3.98 -0.77
N PHE A 69 -11.32 3.85 -1.07
CA PHE A 69 -11.84 3.81 -2.42
C PHE A 69 -12.88 4.89 -2.65
N GLN A 70 -12.89 5.49 -3.84
CA GLN A 70 -13.88 6.47 -4.23
C GLN A 70 -14.91 5.86 -5.19
N LYS A 71 -16.18 5.95 -4.83
CA LYS A 71 -17.29 5.56 -5.69
C LYS A 71 -17.43 6.50 -6.90
N GLU A 72 -18.21 6.09 -7.90
CA GLU A 72 -18.52 6.93 -9.06
C GLU A 72 -19.19 8.26 -8.68
N ASP A 73 -20.02 8.27 -7.63
CA ASP A 73 -20.67 9.47 -7.10
C ASP A 73 -19.73 10.44 -6.36
N GLY A 74 -18.47 10.07 -6.19
CA GLY A 74 -17.48 10.88 -5.50
C GLY A 74 -17.30 10.56 -4.01
N THR A 75 -18.16 9.75 -3.42
CA THR A 75 -18.08 9.35 -2.01
C THR A 75 -16.85 8.48 -1.75
N TRP A 76 -16.09 8.80 -0.70
CA TRP A 76 -14.97 7.96 -0.25
C TRP A 76 -15.41 6.94 0.79
N ILE A 77 -15.01 5.70 0.60
CA ILE A 77 -15.18 4.59 1.54
C ILE A 77 -13.82 4.24 2.12
N GLY A 78 -13.74 4.19 3.42
CA GLY A 78 -12.51 3.79 4.12
C GLY A 78 -12.04 4.77 5.20
N PRO A 79 -10.89 4.44 5.83
CA PRO A 79 -9.94 3.39 5.41
C PRO A 79 -10.48 1.98 5.57
N VAL A 80 -10.31 1.15 4.54
CA VAL A 80 -10.76 -0.26 4.49
C VAL A 80 -9.62 -1.27 4.71
N ALA A 81 -8.40 -0.78 4.83
CA ALA A 81 -7.25 -1.52 5.34
C ALA A 81 -6.40 -0.57 6.17
N ASP A 82 -6.00 -1.01 7.35
CA ASP A 82 -5.24 -0.20 8.30
C ASP A 82 -3.78 -0.09 7.87
N VAL A 83 -3.08 -1.22 7.80
CA VAL A 83 -1.68 -1.30 7.37
C VAL A 83 -1.48 -2.52 6.48
N ALA A 84 -0.72 -2.35 5.40
CA ALA A 84 -0.20 -3.45 4.60
C ALA A 84 1.33 -3.35 4.54
N TRP A 85 1.98 -4.50 4.63
CA TRP A 85 3.41 -4.63 4.40
C TRP A 85 3.66 -5.36 3.08
N ILE A 86 4.42 -4.73 2.19
CA ILE A 86 4.81 -5.27 0.89
C ILE A 86 6.32 -5.51 0.90
N ASP A 87 6.74 -6.67 0.39
CA ASP A 87 8.15 -7.06 0.33
C ASP A 87 8.43 -7.89 -0.93
N ALA A 88 9.21 -7.33 -1.84
CA ALA A 88 9.53 -7.96 -3.11
C ALA A 88 10.37 -9.23 -2.92
N GLY A 89 11.33 -9.22 -1.99
CA GLY A 89 12.22 -10.35 -1.71
C GLY A 89 11.51 -11.55 -1.10
N LYS A 90 10.50 -11.29 -0.28
CA LYS A 90 9.65 -12.31 0.34
C LYS A 90 8.45 -12.70 -0.52
N ARG A 91 8.33 -12.13 -1.73
CA ARG A 91 7.16 -12.30 -2.61
C ARG A 91 5.83 -11.93 -1.94
N ARG A 92 5.89 -11.10 -0.90
CA ARG A 92 4.71 -10.54 -0.24
C ARG A 92 4.26 -9.30 -1.01
N VAL A 93 3.58 -9.51 -2.10
CA VAL A 93 3.21 -8.46 -3.07
C VAL A 93 1.70 -8.28 -3.22
N ILE A 94 0.92 -9.00 -2.41
CA ILE A 94 -0.55 -8.95 -2.41
C ILE A 94 -1.03 -8.71 -0.99
N PHE A 95 -2.04 -7.86 -0.85
CA PHE A 95 -2.87 -7.77 0.34
C PHE A 95 -4.35 -7.71 -0.03
N SER A 96 -5.21 -8.11 0.90
CA SER A 96 -6.65 -8.18 0.69
C SER A 96 -7.38 -7.12 1.49
N VAL A 97 -8.43 -6.57 0.90
CA VAL A 97 -9.42 -5.69 1.53
C VAL A 97 -10.75 -6.45 1.58
N ASN A 98 -11.27 -6.66 2.78
CA ASN A 98 -12.44 -7.52 2.99
C ASN A 98 -13.77 -6.75 3.05
N ASP A 99 -13.74 -5.49 3.51
CA ASP A 99 -14.94 -4.75 3.90
C ASP A 99 -15.32 -3.64 2.91
N LEU A 100 -14.98 -3.80 1.63
CA LEU A 100 -15.41 -2.84 0.62
C LEU A 100 -16.80 -3.24 0.08
N PRO A 101 -17.83 -2.38 0.15
CA PRO A 101 -19.14 -2.67 -0.41
C PRO A 101 -19.10 -2.92 -1.92
N LYS A 102 -20.00 -3.76 -2.43
CA LYS A 102 -20.20 -3.93 -3.88
C LYS A 102 -20.48 -2.60 -4.56
N GLY A 103 -20.01 -2.44 -5.77
CA GLY A 103 -20.31 -1.26 -6.56
C GLY A 103 -19.17 -0.83 -7.48
N LYS A 104 -19.38 0.31 -8.11
CA LYS A 104 -18.43 0.90 -9.05
C LYS A 104 -17.55 1.93 -8.35
N TYR A 105 -16.25 1.83 -8.58
CA TYR A 105 -15.25 2.70 -8.01
C TYR A 105 -14.37 3.30 -9.11
N ARG A 106 -14.03 4.60 -8.96
CA ARG A 106 -13.27 5.38 -9.93
C ARG A 106 -11.87 5.76 -9.48
N SER A 107 -11.55 5.57 -8.19
CA SER A 107 -10.25 5.89 -7.64
C SER A 107 -9.98 5.08 -6.38
N MET A 108 -8.70 4.84 -6.11
CA MET A 108 -8.18 4.34 -4.85
C MET A 108 -7.12 5.31 -4.34
N ARG A 109 -7.05 5.49 -3.02
CA ARG A 109 -5.94 6.20 -2.38
C ARG A 109 -5.36 5.39 -1.25
N PHE A 110 -4.09 5.61 -0.99
CA PHE A 110 -3.38 5.05 0.16
C PHE A 110 -2.21 5.96 0.54
N VAL A 111 -1.62 5.68 1.69
CA VAL A 111 -0.42 6.38 2.17
C VAL A 111 0.76 5.44 2.12
N LEU A 112 1.86 5.83 1.48
CA LEU A 112 3.16 5.21 1.68
C LEU A 112 3.73 5.77 2.98
N GLY A 113 3.77 4.94 4.01
CA GLY A 113 4.17 5.31 5.36
C GLY A 113 3.05 5.24 6.38
N LEU A 114 3.34 5.76 7.59
CA LEU A 114 2.48 5.69 8.76
C LEU A 114 2.29 7.08 9.37
N ASP A 115 1.12 7.34 9.93
CA ASP A 115 0.92 8.49 10.81
C ASP A 115 1.70 8.36 12.13
N SER A 116 1.70 9.40 12.94
CA SER A 116 2.46 9.42 14.21
C SER A 116 1.96 8.37 15.20
N LYS A 117 0.67 8.07 15.23
CA LYS A 117 0.09 7.07 16.13
C LYS A 117 0.60 5.68 15.78
N ARG A 118 0.50 5.28 14.50
CA ARG A 118 0.98 3.98 14.04
C ARG A 118 2.49 3.87 14.03
N ASN A 119 3.18 4.97 13.76
CA ASN A 119 4.65 4.99 13.77
C ASN A 119 5.26 4.78 15.17
N ASN A 120 4.53 5.17 16.22
CA ASN A 120 4.91 4.99 17.62
C ASN A 120 4.14 3.86 18.30
N PHE A 121 3.54 2.96 17.52
CA PHE A 121 2.72 1.88 18.03
C PHE A 121 3.57 0.87 18.83
N ASP A 122 3.03 0.43 19.97
CA ASP A 122 3.64 -0.65 20.74
C ASP A 122 3.36 -2.00 20.08
N PHE A 123 4.39 -2.49 19.38
CA PHE A 123 4.32 -3.78 18.68
C PHE A 123 4.48 -4.99 19.60
N GLY A 124 4.78 -4.81 20.89
CA GLY A 124 4.88 -5.91 21.85
C GLY A 124 3.57 -6.66 22.07
N SER A 125 2.46 -6.00 21.79
CA SER A 125 1.09 -6.54 21.94
C SER A 125 0.46 -7.06 20.64
N VAL A 126 1.14 -7.00 19.49
CA VAL A 126 0.54 -7.42 18.21
C VAL A 126 0.77 -8.91 17.90
N HIS A 127 -0.18 -9.45 17.12
CA HIS A 127 -0.04 -10.81 16.60
C HIS A 127 1.27 -10.98 15.81
N PRO A 128 1.96 -12.14 15.88
CA PRO A 128 3.20 -12.38 15.16
C PRO A 128 3.15 -12.05 13.67
N ASP A 129 2.01 -12.26 13.01
CA ASP A 129 1.83 -12.00 11.57
C ASP A 129 1.40 -10.57 11.25
N HIS A 130 1.29 -9.69 12.24
CA HIS A 130 0.85 -8.32 12.02
C HIS A 130 1.86 -7.55 11.15
N PRO A 131 1.41 -6.75 10.14
CA PRO A 131 2.31 -6.01 9.25
C PRO A 131 3.33 -5.11 9.96
N LEU A 132 2.99 -4.61 11.16
CA LEU A 132 3.88 -3.79 11.98
C LEU A 132 4.78 -4.60 12.93
N ASN A 133 4.79 -5.94 12.86
CA ASN A 133 5.73 -6.72 13.67
C ASN A 133 7.16 -6.55 13.15
N PRO A 134 8.09 -5.92 13.91
CA PRO A 134 9.47 -5.70 13.47
C PRO A 134 10.26 -6.97 13.25
N SER A 135 9.93 -8.03 13.99
CA SER A 135 10.57 -9.34 13.81
C SER A 135 10.25 -9.93 12.44
N LEU A 136 9.08 -9.60 11.89
CA LEU A 136 8.60 -10.06 10.60
C LEU A 136 9.12 -9.19 9.45
N ASN A 137 8.89 -7.87 9.53
CA ASN A 137 9.12 -6.93 8.42
C ASN A 137 10.54 -6.35 8.38
N LYS A 138 11.25 -6.31 9.51
CA LYS A 138 12.58 -5.69 9.64
C LYS A 138 12.62 -4.21 9.21
N LEU A 139 11.51 -3.50 9.42
CA LEU A 139 11.32 -2.08 9.05
C LEU A 139 11.20 -1.16 10.27
N HIS A 140 11.72 -1.54 11.42
CA HIS A 140 11.68 -0.71 12.63
C HIS A 140 13.09 -0.38 13.11
N TRP A 141 13.31 0.88 13.47
CA TRP A 141 14.56 1.33 14.09
C TRP A 141 14.42 1.36 15.63
N SER A 142 15.00 0.37 16.30
CA SER A 142 15.00 0.32 17.77
C SER A 142 15.75 1.50 18.40
N TRP A 143 16.74 2.05 17.72
CA TRP A 143 17.63 3.12 18.20
C TRP A 143 17.11 4.56 17.95
N GLN A 144 16.23 4.75 16.96
CA GLN A 144 15.58 6.05 16.68
C GLN A 144 14.11 6.10 17.06
N GLY A 145 13.50 4.95 17.31
CA GLY A 145 12.05 4.77 17.43
C GLY A 145 11.34 4.99 16.09
N GLY A 146 10.33 4.15 15.80
CA GLY A 146 9.51 4.24 14.62
C GLY A 146 9.97 3.40 13.44
N TYR A 147 9.14 3.44 12.39
CA TYR A 147 9.26 2.56 11.23
C TYR A 147 9.98 3.22 10.06
N VAL A 148 10.69 2.40 9.31
CA VAL A 148 11.09 2.69 7.93
C VAL A 148 9.89 2.45 7.04
N PHE A 149 9.44 3.46 6.33
CA PHE A 149 8.25 3.39 5.48
C PHE A 149 8.54 2.75 4.13
N LEU A 150 9.76 2.96 3.63
CA LEU A 150 10.29 2.28 2.46
C LEU A 150 11.78 2.05 2.66
N ALA A 151 12.22 0.80 2.47
CA ALA A 151 13.61 0.40 2.38
C ALA A 151 13.93 -0.03 0.95
N LEU A 152 14.85 0.68 0.28
CA LEU A 152 15.41 0.33 -1.00
C LEU A 152 16.92 0.18 -0.85
N GLU A 153 17.41 -1.04 -0.96
CA GLU A 153 18.81 -1.36 -0.73
C GLU A 153 19.37 -2.19 -1.89
N GLY A 154 20.66 -2.06 -2.14
CA GLY A 154 21.32 -2.83 -3.16
C GLY A 154 22.78 -2.46 -3.35
N HIS A 155 23.27 -2.68 -4.56
CA HIS A 155 24.62 -2.31 -4.94
C HIS A 155 24.60 -1.47 -6.21
N TYR A 156 25.57 -0.59 -6.32
CA TYR A 156 25.88 0.09 -7.58
C TYR A 156 27.33 -0.12 -7.96
N ARG A 157 27.62 0.05 -9.24
CA ARG A 157 28.97 0.02 -9.80
C ARG A 157 29.21 1.30 -10.55
N LEU A 158 30.32 1.96 -10.22
CA LEU A 158 30.83 3.16 -10.89
C LEU A 158 32.34 2.99 -11.11
N SER A 159 32.82 3.22 -12.35
CA SER A 159 34.26 3.10 -12.69
C SER A 159 34.87 1.77 -12.24
N GLY A 160 34.18 0.67 -12.46
CA GLY A 160 34.61 -0.67 -12.09
C GLY A 160 34.47 -1.04 -10.60
N LYS A 161 34.25 -0.08 -9.71
CA LYS A 161 34.12 -0.33 -8.26
C LYS A 161 32.67 -0.58 -7.89
N ARG A 162 32.42 -1.67 -7.13
CA ARG A 162 31.10 -2.01 -6.57
C ARG A 162 30.99 -1.50 -5.13
N ARG A 163 29.87 -0.83 -4.82
CA ARG A 163 29.53 -0.33 -3.48
C ARG A 163 28.08 -0.63 -3.13
N GLY A 164 27.75 -0.67 -1.85
CA GLY A 164 26.38 -0.76 -1.37
C GLY A 164 25.68 0.59 -1.36
N TYR A 165 24.36 0.59 -1.45
CA TYR A 165 23.53 1.73 -1.14
C TYR A 165 22.35 1.31 -0.27
N SER A 166 21.86 2.26 0.55
CA SER A 166 20.71 2.07 1.42
C SER A 166 19.91 3.37 1.47
N LEU A 167 18.72 3.35 0.89
CA LEU A 167 17.76 4.46 0.91
C LEU A 167 16.60 4.07 1.81
N HIS A 168 16.46 4.74 2.95
CA HIS A 168 15.41 4.49 3.90
C HIS A 168 14.55 5.74 4.10
N PHE A 169 13.26 5.62 3.78
CA PHE A 169 12.27 6.66 4.05
C PHE A 169 11.54 6.34 5.34
N ALA A 170 11.50 7.29 6.22
CA ALA A 170 10.91 7.17 7.54
C ALA A 170 10.33 8.52 7.97
N ARG A 171 9.76 8.58 9.18
CA ARG A 171 9.13 9.74 9.84
C ARG A 171 7.80 10.14 9.22
N SER A 172 6.78 10.31 10.06
CA SER A 172 5.40 10.60 9.66
C SER A 172 5.25 11.88 8.81
N ALA A 173 6.21 12.83 8.93
CA ALA A 173 6.24 14.03 8.09
C ALA A 173 6.59 13.74 6.61
N ASN A 174 7.25 12.63 6.34
CA ASN A 174 7.70 12.24 4.99
C ASN A 174 6.75 11.25 4.31
N ARG A 175 5.64 10.87 4.95
CA ARG A 175 4.65 10.00 4.33
C ARG A 175 4.09 10.61 3.05
N LYS A 176 3.79 9.76 2.06
CA LYS A 176 3.28 10.20 0.75
C LYS A 176 1.85 9.70 0.55
N PHE A 177 0.97 10.64 0.23
CA PHE A 177 -0.39 10.34 -0.21
C PHE A 177 -0.39 10.01 -1.69
N ILE A 178 -0.89 8.86 -2.04
CA ILE A 178 -0.94 8.36 -3.41
C ILE A 178 -2.39 8.17 -3.80
N ASN A 179 -2.79 8.78 -4.92
CA ASN A 179 -4.10 8.64 -5.50
C ASN A 179 -3.98 7.94 -6.86
N VAL A 180 -4.69 6.84 -7.02
CA VAL A 180 -4.64 6.00 -8.21
C VAL A 180 -6.00 6.03 -8.89
N PRO A 181 -6.13 6.66 -10.07
CA PRO A 181 -7.32 6.53 -10.89
C PRO A 181 -7.51 5.05 -11.27
N LEU A 182 -8.72 4.57 -11.15
CA LEU A 182 -9.07 3.22 -11.55
C LEU A 182 -10.53 3.18 -12.04
N LYS A 183 -10.90 2.10 -12.68
CA LYS A 183 -12.29 1.84 -13.04
C LYS A 183 -12.59 0.37 -12.76
N ILE A 184 -13.24 0.10 -11.64
CA ILE A 184 -13.61 -1.24 -11.25
C ILE A 184 -15.10 -1.33 -10.92
N ASN A 185 -15.66 -2.50 -11.18
CA ASN A 185 -16.97 -2.91 -10.67
C ASN A 185 -16.72 -4.04 -9.66
N HIS A 186 -16.78 -3.70 -8.36
CA HIS A 186 -16.46 -4.64 -7.30
C HIS A 186 -17.60 -5.64 -7.11
N GLY A 187 -17.26 -6.92 -7.21
CA GLY A 187 -18.13 -8.08 -7.07
C GLY A 187 -17.44 -9.22 -6.32
N PRO A 188 -17.86 -10.48 -6.52
CA PRO A 188 -17.39 -11.63 -5.75
C PRO A 188 -15.89 -11.92 -5.87
N ALA A 189 -15.25 -11.53 -6.98
CA ALA A 189 -13.83 -11.75 -7.23
C ALA A 189 -13.26 -10.54 -7.98
N THR A 190 -12.70 -9.58 -7.26
CA THR A 190 -12.09 -8.39 -7.86
C THR A 190 -10.61 -8.35 -7.52
N GLY A 191 -9.77 -8.20 -8.55
CA GLY A 191 -8.34 -7.99 -8.41
C GLY A 191 -7.92 -6.64 -8.97
N ILE A 192 -6.97 -5.97 -8.29
CA ILE A 192 -6.33 -4.75 -8.76
C ILE A 192 -4.84 -5.02 -8.86
N ILE A 193 -4.24 -4.66 -10.00
CA ILE A 193 -2.79 -4.76 -10.20
C ILE A 193 -2.24 -3.33 -10.33
N LEU A 194 -1.25 -3.01 -9.51
CA LEU A 194 -0.59 -1.72 -9.49
C LEU A 194 0.89 -1.90 -9.82
N ASP A 195 1.40 -1.08 -10.73
CA ASP A 195 2.82 -1.04 -11.02
C ASP A 195 3.52 -0.04 -10.08
N PHE A 196 4.48 -0.54 -9.31
CA PHE A 196 5.40 0.28 -8.53
C PHE A 196 6.66 0.48 -9.37
N ASP A 197 6.75 1.65 -10.03
CA ASP A 197 7.86 1.93 -10.95
C ASP A 197 9.04 2.58 -10.23
N LEU A 198 10.13 1.80 -10.08
CA LEU A 198 11.37 2.29 -9.48
C LEU A 198 12.06 3.34 -10.35
N THR A 199 11.81 3.37 -11.66
CA THR A 199 12.38 4.40 -12.53
C THR A 199 11.89 5.78 -12.10
N SER A 200 10.58 5.91 -11.91
CA SER A 200 9.96 7.15 -11.42
C SER A 200 10.43 7.49 -10.02
N LEU A 201 10.45 6.52 -9.11
CA LEU A 201 10.92 6.71 -7.73
C LEU A 201 12.36 7.25 -7.66
N LEU A 202 13.25 6.74 -8.51
CA LEU A 202 14.67 7.11 -8.52
C LEU A 202 14.98 8.35 -9.36
N SER A 203 14.00 8.93 -10.05
CA SER A 203 14.23 10.03 -10.99
C SER A 203 13.47 11.31 -10.65
N THR A 204 12.40 11.22 -9.84
CA THR A 204 11.50 12.35 -9.57
C THR A 204 11.41 12.62 -8.06
N PRO A 205 11.45 13.88 -7.60
CA PRO A 205 11.54 15.13 -8.36
C PRO A 205 12.94 15.44 -8.90
N ARG A 206 13.96 14.78 -8.41
CA ARG A 206 15.33 14.84 -8.93
C ARG A 206 15.94 13.45 -9.02
N PRO A 207 16.87 13.23 -9.97
CA PRO A 207 17.58 11.95 -10.03
C PRO A 207 18.38 11.68 -8.75
N ILE A 208 18.21 10.51 -8.17
CA ILE A 208 19.08 9.99 -7.11
C ILE A 208 20.35 9.45 -7.79
N ILE A 209 21.51 9.87 -7.34
CA ILE A 209 22.81 9.38 -7.78
C ILE A 209 23.43 8.62 -6.61
N PHE A 210 23.57 7.30 -6.73
CA PHE A 210 23.97 6.46 -5.59
C PHE A 210 25.33 6.83 -5.03
N SER A 211 26.30 7.21 -5.88
CA SER A 211 27.61 7.65 -5.44
C SER A 211 27.63 8.97 -4.66
N LYS A 212 26.53 9.74 -4.73
CA LYS A 212 26.39 11.02 -4.01
C LYS A 212 25.36 10.93 -2.90
N ASP A 213 24.25 10.23 -3.16
CA ASP A 213 23.05 10.21 -2.30
C ASP A 213 22.93 8.89 -1.52
N GLY A 214 23.67 7.83 -1.87
CA GLY A 214 23.31 6.45 -1.52
C GLY A 214 24.15 5.76 -0.45
N GLU A 215 25.21 6.36 0.08
CA GLU A 215 26.08 5.62 1.02
C GLU A 215 25.41 5.33 2.38
N SER A 216 24.42 6.09 2.79
CA SER A 216 23.46 5.82 3.87
C SER A 216 22.57 7.04 4.07
N THR A 217 21.43 7.11 3.41
CA THR A 217 20.46 8.17 3.70
C THR A 217 19.41 7.66 4.67
N HIS A 218 19.45 8.20 5.86
CA HIS A 218 18.33 8.15 6.78
C HIS A 218 17.56 9.44 6.57
N SER A 219 16.30 9.35 6.10
CA SER A 219 15.50 10.54 5.78
C SER A 219 15.54 11.57 6.89
N ARG A 220 16.03 12.76 6.58
CA ARG A 220 15.92 13.95 7.43
C ARG A 220 14.61 14.65 7.12
N LYS A 221 14.12 15.50 8.03
CA LYS A 221 12.95 16.35 7.76
C LYS A 221 13.27 17.26 6.56
N GLY A 222 12.51 17.09 5.47
CA GLY A 222 12.72 17.86 4.24
C GLY A 222 13.59 17.18 3.18
N ASP A 223 14.06 15.93 3.40
CA ASP A 223 14.70 15.17 2.33
C ASP A 223 13.69 14.90 1.21
N PRO A 224 14.00 15.27 -0.04
CA PRO A 224 13.11 15.01 -1.16
C PRO A 224 13.08 13.53 -1.49
N LEU A 225 11.90 13.01 -1.65
CA LEU A 225 11.52 11.93 -2.53
C LEU A 225 10.60 12.48 -3.56
#